data_8c3ef87a612acae827c06a06491d1e6b
#
_entry.id   8c3ef87a612acae827c06a06491d1e6b
#
_cell.length_a   1.000
_cell.length_b   1.000
_cell.length_c   1.000
_cell.angle_alpha   90.00
_cell.angle_beta   90.00
_cell.angle_gamma   90.00
#
_symmetry.space_group_name_H-M   'P 1'
#
loop_
_entity.id
_entity.type
_entity.pdbx_description
1 polymer ?
#
loop_
_entity_poly.entity_id
_entity_poly.type
_entity_poly.pdbx_seq_one_letter_code
_entity_poly.pdbx_strand_id
1 'polypeptide(L)'
;MTKKTASSRSKAPAKNSPAKAPIKRVAKEEQSSNLYEGMIPIARLKDKDTYRHIVSLLVDNEAGVLARVIGMIAGRGYNIESLTVSEVDRERQLSRINIATSGTHQIIEQVKAQLGRLVPVHVVRDLTDDGPSVARELALVKVAGVGDKRVEALRIGDIFRANVVDSSTQSFVFEVVGNTDKVDAFIELMKPLGLVEVSRTGVAAIARGAAGIEKN
;
A
#
# COMPACT_ATOMS: atom_id res chain seq x y z
N MET A 1 -35.93 -58.28 64.30
CA MET A 1 -36.91 -59.03 63.49
C MET A 1 -36.64 -58.72 62.03
N THR A 2 -35.95 -59.63 61.35
CA THR A 2 -36.44 -60.45 60.22
C THR A 2 -36.85 -59.64 59.02
N LYS A 3 -36.33 -59.81 57.80
CA LYS A 3 -35.86 -60.97 56.99
C LYS A 3 -35.21 -60.41 55.74
N LYS A 4 -34.05 -60.83 55.38
CA LYS A 4 -33.57 -61.53 54.17
C LYS A 4 -34.60 -61.65 53.05
N THR A 5 -34.24 -61.24 51.85
CA THR A 5 -34.29 -62.16 50.67
C THR A 5 -33.36 -61.63 49.55
N ALA A 6 -32.63 -62.59 49.05
CA ALA A 6 -31.71 -62.53 47.96
C ALA A 6 -32.48 -62.78 46.63
N SER A 7 -31.78 -62.56 45.54
CA SER A 7 -31.96 -63.11 44.20
C SER A 7 -32.00 -62.00 43.16
N SER A 8 -31.40 -62.01 42.03
CA SER A 8 -30.70 -63.01 41.23
C SER A 8 -30.01 -62.24 40.08
N ARG A 9 -28.81 -62.63 39.75
CA ARG A 9 -28.09 -62.18 38.54
C ARG A 9 -28.84 -62.62 37.28
N SER A 10 -29.10 -61.71 36.41
CA SER A 10 -29.42 -62.02 35.02
C SER A 10 -28.40 -61.30 34.14
N LYS A 11 -27.56 -62.08 33.49
CA LYS A 11 -26.67 -61.72 32.41
C LYS A 11 -27.50 -61.27 31.20
N ALA A 12 -27.31 -60.04 30.74
CA ALA A 12 -27.75 -59.61 29.42
C ALA A 12 -26.56 -59.59 28.44
N PRO A 13 -26.79 -59.92 27.14
CA PRO A 13 -25.71 -60.19 26.20
C PRO A 13 -25.09 -58.92 25.63
N ALA A 14 -23.79 -59.02 25.34
CA ALA A 14 -23.00 -58.00 24.68
C ALA A 14 -23.63 -57.61 23.32
N LYS A 15 -23.98 -56.34 23.18
CA LYS A 15 -24.32 -55.75 21.90
C LYS A 15 -23.06 -55.29 21.23
N ASN A 16 -22.73 -55.91 20.10
CA ASN A 16 -21.74 -55.47 19.14
C ASN A 16 -22.00 -54.02 18.76
N SER A 17 -21.08 -53.16 19.10
CA SER A 17 -20.99 -51.81 18.49
C SER A 17 -20.33 -51.96 17.12
N PRO A 18 -20.92 -51.39 16.07
CA PRO A 18 -20.25 -51.33 14.77
C PRO A 18 -19.08 -50.39 14.85
N ALA A 19 -17.94 -50.83 14.31
CA ALA A 19 -16.74 -50.07 14.15
C ALA A 19 -17.03 -48.73 13.44
N LYS A 20 -16.69 -47.62 14.08
CA LYS A 20 -16.71 -46.30 13.43
C LYS A 20 -15.69 -46.29 12.31
N ALA A 21 -16.18 -46.18 11.08
CA ALA A 21 -15.37 -45.87 9.91
C ALA A 21 -14.58 -44.56 10.15
N PRO A 22 -13.34 -44.45 9.64
CA PRO A 22 -12.57 -43.23 9.78
C PRO A 22 -13.27 -42.09 9.06
N ILE A 23 -13.64 -41.06 9.81
CA ILE A 23 -14.13 -39.81 9.26
C ILE A 23 -12.97 -39.23 8.44
N LYS A 24 -13.08 -39.34 7.11
CA LYS A 24 -12.26 -38.52 6.23
C LYS A 24 -12.49 -37.09 6.64
N ARG A 25 -11.50 -36.48 7.26
CA ARG A 25 -11.39 -35.03 7.38
C ARG A 25 -11.33 -34.51 5.96
N VAL A 26 -12.48 -34.10 5.44
CA VAL A 26 -12.55 -33.15 4.35
C VAL A 26 -11.90 -31.90 4.91
N ALA A 27 -10.71 -31.63 4.45
CA ALA A 27 -10.09 -30.33 4.66
C ALA A 27 -11.10 -29.34 4.07
N LYS A 28 -11.85 -28.69 4.95
CA LYS A 28 -12.56 -27.48 4.66
C LYS A 28 -11.43 -26.49 4.39
N GLU A 29 -11.09 -26.33 3.11
CA GLU A 29 -10.46 -25.10 2.66
C GLU A 29 -11.41 -24.00 3.14
N GLU A 30 -11.04 -23.39 4.24
CA GLU A 30 -11.54 -22.09 4.62
C GLU A 30 -11.17 -21.19 3.45
N GLN A 31 -12.10 -21.01 2.54
CA GLN A 31 -12.22 -19.81 1.75
C GLN A 31 -12.51 -18.68 2.77
N SER A 32 -11.50 -18.32 3.53
CA SER A 32 -11.32 -16.98 4.02
C SER A 32 -11.29 -16.14 2.74
N SER A 33 -12.47 -15.64 2.37
CA SER A 33 -12.57 -14.55 1.41
C SER A 33 -11.88 -13.36 2.04
N ASN A 34 -10.57 -13.31 1.83
CA ASN A 34 -9.73 -12.21 2.23
C ASN A 34 -10.25 -11.04 1.40
N LEU A 35 -10.99 -10.13 2.03
CA LEU A 35 -11.42 -8.86 1.44
C LEU A 35 -10.24 -8.05 0.88
N TYR A 36 -9.03 -8.50 1.14
CA TYR A 36 -7.75 -7.95 0.66
C TYR A 36 -7.16 -8.70 -0.54
N GLU A 37 -7.75 -9.80 -0.99
CA GLU A 37 -7.23 -10.60 -2.12
C GLU A 37 -7.36 -9.89 -3.49
N GLY A 38 -8.21 -8.86 -3.57
CA GLY A 38 -8.27 -7.93 -4.70
C GLY A 38 -7.33 -6.73 -4.59
N MET A 39 -6.66 -6.55 -3.46
CA MET A 39 -5.69 -5.50 -3.21
C MET A 39 -4.28 -6.04 -3.45
N ILE A 40 -4.01 -6.46 -4.69
CA ILE A 40 -2.63 -6.75 -5.08
C ILE A 40 -1.89 -5.41 -5.00
N PRO A 41 -0.87 -5.28 -4.15
CA PRO A 41 0.00 -4.12 -4.20
C PRO A 41 0.44 -3.92 -5.64
N ILE A 42 0.38 -2.70 -6.14
CA ILE A 42 0.77 -2.35 -7.52
C ILE A 42 2.19 -2.86 -7.85
N ALA A 43 2.98 -3.17 -6.81
CA ALA A 43 4.28 -3.84 -6.88
C ALA A 43 4.32 -5.23 -7.55
N ARG A 44 3.18 -5.85 -7.87
CA ARG A 44 3.14 -7.20 -8.47
C ARG A 44 2.58 -7.22 -9.89
N LEU A 45 3.00 -6.32 -10.74
CA LEU A 45 2.62 -6.37 -12.15
C LEU A 45 3.72 -6.99 -13.01
N LYS A 46 3.42 -8.20 -13.48
CA LYS A 46 3.85 -8.85 -14.73
C LYS A 46 5.18 -9.56 -14.84
N ASP A 47 6.17 -9.32 -13.98
CA ASP A 47 7.36 -10.17 -13.95
C ASP A 47 7.66 -10.52 -12.49
N LYS A 48 8.04 -11.77 -12.21
CA LYS A 48 8.27 -12.24 -10.83
C LYS A 48 9.35 -11.43 -10.08
N ASP A 49 10.11 -10.62 -10.81
CA ASP A 49 11.26 -9.86 -10.30
C ASP A 49 11.09 -8.34 -10.43
N THR A 50 9.88 -7.84 -10.76
CA THR A 50 9.62 -6.40 -10.88
C THR A 50 9.00 -5.87 -9.61
N TYR A 51 9.67 -4.92 -8.97
CA TYR A 51 9.22 -4.26 -7.74
C TYR A 51 9.10 -2.76 -7.95
N ARG A 52 8.29 -2.13 -7.10
CA ARG A 52 8.20 -0.68 -7.03
C ARG A 52 9.33 -0.12 -6.19
N HIS A 53 10.06 0.82 -6.74
CA HIS A 53 11.17 1.52 -6.10
C HIS A 53 10.85 3.00 -5.94
N ILE A 54 11.42 3.59 -4.90
CA ILE A 54 11.35 5.04 -4.64
C ILE A 54 12.78 5.58 -4.68
N VAL A 55 13.10 6.18 -5.81
CA VAL A 55 14.42 6.81 -6.01
C VAL A 55 14.35 8.26 -5.58
N SER A 56 15.15 8.64 -4.60
CA SER A 56 15.25 10.00 -4.08
C SER A 56 16.55 10.66 -4.56
N LEU A 57 16.42 11.87 -5.11
CA LEU A 57 17.55 12.66 -5.58
C LEU A 57 17.66 13.96 -4.80
N LEU A 58 18.88 14.39 -4.54
CA LEU A 58 19.22 15.76 -4.15
C LEU A 58 19.85 16.45 -5.36
N VAL A 59 19.27 17.56 -5.78
CA VAL A 59 19.65 18.24 -7.02
C VAL A 59 19.76 19.75 -6.78
N ASP A 60 20.49 20.45 -7.65
CA ASP A 60 20.45 21.92 -7.69
C ASP A 60 19.03 22.40 -8.02
N ASN A 61 18.59 23.47 -7.34
CA ASN A 61 17.31 24.10 -7.59
C ASN A 61 17.45 25.17 -8.71
N GLU A 62 17.68 24.69 -9.94
CA GLU A 62 17.80 25.55 -11.12
C GLU A 62 16.83 25.17 -12.23
N ALA A 63 16.59 26.12 -13.14
CA ALA A 63 15.69 25.90 -14.26
C ALA A 63 16.20 24.75 -15.17
N GLY A 64 15.28 23.83 -15.53
CA GLY A 64 15.56 22.72 -16.44
C GLY A 64 16.09 21.43 -15.80
N VAL A 65 16.47 21.42 -14.52
CA VAL A 65 16.95 20.20 -13.84
C VAL A 65 15.89 19.10 -13.88
N LEU A 66 14.66 19.42 -13.51
CA LEU A 66 13.55 18.48 -13.55
C LEU A 66 13.35 17.90 -14.96
N ALA A 67 13.42 18.75 -15.98
CA ALA A 67 13.28 18.30 -17.38
C ALA A 67 14.40 17.32 -17.79
N ARG A 68 15.64 17.57 -17.36
CA ARG A 68 16.78 16.67 -17.61
C ARG A 68 16.59 15.31 -16.92
N VAL A 69 16.15 15.33 -15.65
CA VAL A 69 15.87 14.10 -14.88
C VAL A 69 14.76 13.27 -15.54
N ILE A 70 13.60 13.91 -15.84
CA ILE A 70 12.47 13.24 -16.49
C ILE A 70 12.86 12.76 -17.88
N GLY A 71 13.53 13.60 -18.67
CA GLY A 71 13.96 13.27 -20.03
C GLY A 71 14.91 12.07 -20.06
N MET A 72 15.80 11.93 -19.08
CA MET A 72 16.68 10.78 -18.95
C MET A 72 15.89 9.48 -18.69
N ILE A 73 14.91 9.53 -17.80
CA ILE A 73 14.08 8.36 -17.44
C ILE A 73 13.15 7.99 -18.62
N ALA A 74 12.39 8.96 -19.12
CA ALA A 74 11.44 8.76 -20.22
C ALA A 74 12.12 8.35 -21.53
N GLY A 75 13.27 8.94 -21.86
CA GLY A 75 14.03 8.62 -23.07
C GLY A 75 14.55 7.18 -23.12
N ARG A 76 14.52 6.44 -22.01
CA ARG A 76 14.88 5.01 -21.91
C ARG A 76 13.67 4.10 -21.76
N GLY A 77 12.47 4.65 -21.83
CA GLY A 77 11.24 3.87 -21.71
C GLY A 77 10.88 3.45 -20.29
N TYR A 78 11.50 4.03 -19.27
CA TYR A 78 11.11 3.76 -17.88
C TYR A 78 9.85 4.54 -17.51
N ASN A 79 8.91 3.86 -16.86
CA ASN A 79 7.66 4.48 -16.43
C ASN A 79 7.84 5.24 -15.12
N ILE A 80 7.31 6.45 -15.03
CA ILE A 80 7.22 7.23 -13.80
C ILE A 80 5.79 7.10 -13.28
N GLU A 81 5.61 6.44 -12.14
CA GLU A 81 4.30 6.26 -11.50
C GLU A 81 3.91 7.50 -10.69
N SER A 82 4.85 8.07 -9.98
CA SER A 82 4.66 9.34 -9.29
C SER A 82 5.97 10.13 -9.20
N LEU A 83 5.83 11.44 -9.12
CA LEU A 83 6.93 12.37 -9.03
C LEU A 83 6.57 13.47 -8.03
N THR A 84 7.45 13.71 -7.05
CA THR A 84 7.34 14.85 -6.15
C THR A 84 8.63 15.65 -6.20
N VAL A 85 8.49 16.97 -6.23
CA VAL A 85 9.63 17.91 -6.24
C VAL A 85 9.38 18.97 -5.19
N SER A 86 10.39 19.26 -4.38
CA SER A 86 10.33 20.32 -3.39
C SER A 86 11.71 20.92 -3.15
N GLU A 87 11.76 22.23 -2.97
CA GLU A 87 12.95 22.90 -2.43
C GLU A 87 13.11 22.45 -0.97
N VAL A 88 14.29 21.97 -0.62
CA VAL A 88 14.60 21.47 0.73
C VAL A 88 15.64 22.32 1.46
N ASP A 89 16.45 23.06 0.72
CA ASP A 89 17.43 24.00 1.28
C ASP A 89 17.50 25.24 0.37
N ARG A 90 16.95 26.35 0.87
CA ARG A 90 16.91 27.60 0.14
C ARG A 90 18.26 28.31 0.10
N GLU A 91 19.08 28.17 1.13
CA GLU A 91 20.39 28.81 1.19
C GLU A 91 21.37 28.17 0.22
N ARG A 92 21.33 26.85 0.15
CA ARG A 92 22.15 26.06 -0.77
C ARG A 92 21.52 25.86 -2.14
N GLN A 93 20.31 26.36 -2.34
CA GLN A 93 19.52 26.19 -3.55
C GLN A 93 19.39 24.70 -3.96
N LEU A 94 18.99 23.87 -3.02
CA LEU A 94 18.82 22.44 -3.25
C LEU A 94 17.35 22.03 -3.25
N SER A 95 17.01 21.16 -4.20
CA SER A 95 15.71 20.52 -4.30
C SER A 95 15.82 19.01 -4.14
N ARG A 96 14.79 18.42 -3.57
CA ARG A 96 14.60 16.96 -3.54
C ARG A 96 13.59 16.54 -4.57
N ILE A 97 13.92 15.51 -5.32
CA ILE A 97 13.02 14.84 -6.25
C ILE A 97 12.84 13.39 -5.78
N ASN A 98 11.61 12.97 -5.51
CA ASN A 98 11.29 11.55 -5.29
C ASN A 98 10.54 11.02 -6.50
N ILE A 99 10.99 9.90 -7.03
CA ILE A 99 10.44 9.24 -8.21
C ILE A 99 10.03 7.83 -7.82
N ALA A 100 8.74 7.52 -7.94
CA ALA A 100 8.28 6.14 -7.86
C ALA A 100 8.26 5.54 -9.25
N THR A 101 8.90 4.41 -9.42
CA THR A 101 9.00 3.66 -10.68
C THR A 101 9.05 2.17 -10.38
N SER A 102 8.61 1.35 -11.33
CA SER A 102 8.68 -0.11 -11.21
C SER A 102 9.72 -0.69 -12.17
N GLY A 103 10.50 -1.63 -11.68
CA GLY A 103 11.52 -2.30 -12.46
C GLY A 103 12.17 -3.45 -11.72
N THR A 104 13.04 -4.20 -12.40
CA THR A 104 13.94 -5.15 -11.76
C THR A 104 15.06 -4.40 -11.05
N HIS A 105 15.67 -5.03 -10.05
CA HIS A 105 16.82 -4.43 -9.35
C HIS A 105 17.91 -3.95 -10.32
N GLN A 106 18.21 -4.74 -11.36
CA GLN A 106 19.20 -4.37 -12.38
C GLN A 106 18.82 -3.10 -13.15
N ILE A 107 17.53 -2.95 -13.50
CA ILE A 107 17.02 -1.74 -14.17
C ILE A 107 17.15 -0.52 -13.25
N ILE A 108 16.81 -0.68 -11.98
CA ILE A 108 16.89 0.43 -11.01
C ILE A 108 18.33 0.86 -10.78
N GLU A 109 19.29 -0.10 -10.68
CA GLU A 109 20.71 0.24 -10.60
C GLU A 109 21.20 1.01 -11.82
N GLN A 110 20.73 0.65 -13.02
CA GLN A 110 21.04 1.41 -14.24
C GLN A 110 20.43 2.83 -14.18
N VAL A 111 19.19 2.97 -13.71
CA VAL A 111 18.55 4.29 -13.53
C VAL A 111 19.34 5.14 -12.55
N LYS A 112 19.72 4.61 -11.39
CA LYS A 112 20.55 5.30 -10.39
C LYS A 112 21.88 5.77 -10.98
N ALA A 113 22.60 4.88 -11.66
CA ALA A 113 23.88 5.20 -12.29
C ALA A 113 23.76 6.30 -13.37
N GLN A 114 22.68 6.31 -14.14
CA GLN A 114 22.44 7.33 -15.16
C GLN A 114 22.05 8.68 -14.55
N LEU A 115 21.20 8.68 -13.52
CA LEU A 115 20.82 9.88 -12.79
C LEU A 115 22.02 10.54 -12.13
N GLY A 116 22.91 9.74 -11.53
CA GLY A 116 24.13 10.24 -10.89
C GLY A 116 25.16 10.84 -11.85
N ARG A 117 25.01 10.65 -13.18
CA ARG A 117 25.85 11.29 -14.20
C ARG A 117 25.37 12.70 -14.60
N LEU A 118 24.17 13.07 -14.19
CA LEU A 118 23.67 14.41 -14.47
C LEU A 118 24.36 15.43 -13.58
N VAL A 119 24.96 16.45 -14.18
CA VAL A 119 25.74 17.47 -13.45
C VAL A 119 25.01 18.08 -12.25
N PRO A 120 23.69 18.44 -12.37
CA PRO A 120 22.98 19.05 -11.23
C PRO A 120 22.51 18.05 -10.17
N VAL A 121 22.84 16.75 -10.31
CA VAL A 121 22.44 15.71 -9.35
C VAL A 121 23.59 15.41 -8.40
N HIS A 122 23.40 15.68 -7.11
CA HIS A 122 24.43 15.50 -6.09
C HIS A 122 24.37 14.12 -5.45
N VAL A 123 23.16 13.62 -5.20
CA VAL A 123 22.93 12.33 -4.53
C VAL A 123 21.76 11.62 -5.19
N VAL A 124 21.89 10.32 -5.36
CA VAL A 124 20.82 9.40 -5.77
C VAL A 124 20.76 8.25 -4.78
N ARG A 125 19.60 8.01 -4.19
CA ARG A 125 19.35 6.88 -3.27
C ARG A 125 18.08 6.13 -3.65
N ASP A 126 18.12 4.83 -3.57
CA ASP A 126 16.92 3.99 -3.61
C ASP A 126 16.43 3.77 -2.18
N LEU A 127 15.37 4.47 -1.81
CA LEU A 127 14.80 4.37 -0.46
C LEU A 127 14.04 3.06 -0.21
N THR A 128 13.92 2.20 -1.21
CA THR A 128 13.33 0.88 -1.07
C THR A 128 14.37 -0.15 -0.64
N ASP A 129 15.56 -0.11 -1.23
CA ASP A 129 16.62 -1.10 -1.03
C ASP A 129 17.73 -0.62 -0.09
N ASP A 130 18.00 0.69 -0.01
CA ASP A 130 19.11 1.26 0.78
C ASP A 130 18.83 1.27 2.31
N GLY A 131 17.76 0.62 2.77
CA GLY A 131 17.43 0.47 4.19
C GLY A 131 16.03 0.96 4.58
N PRO A 132 15.72 1.04 5.87
CA PRO A 132 14.40 1.42 6.32
C PRO A 132 14.07 2.86 5.94
N SER A 133 12.89 3.06 5.39
CA SER A 133 12.39 4.35 4.93
C SER A 133 10.97 4.64 5.42
N VAL A 134 10.54 5.87 5.29
CA VAL A 134 9.16 6.31 5.49
C VAL A 134 8.69 6.94 4.20
N ALA A 135 7.63 6.38 3.63
CA ALA A 135 6.97 6.91 2.44
C ALA A 135 5.52 7.28 2.79
N ARG A 136 5.08 8.43 2.35
CA ARG A 136 3.71 8.93 2.51
C ARG A 136 3.27 9.70 1.28
N GLU A 137 2.00 9.64 1.01
CA GLU A 137 1.31 10.52 0.05
C GLU A 137 0.00 11.02 0.65
N LEU A 138 -0.49 12.11 0.11
CA LEU A 138 -1.81 12.67 0.38
C LEU A 138 -2.68 12.51 -0.85
N ALA A 139 -3.94 12.13 -0.65
CA ALA A 139 -4.95 12.19 -1.70
C ALA A 139 -6.17 12.99 -1.24
N LEU A 140 -6.71 13.80 -2.16
CA LEU A 140 -8.02 14.41 -2.06
C LEU A 140 -8.99 13.57 -2.89
N VAL A 141 -10.04 13.08 -2.24
CA VAL A 141 -11.01 12.15 -2.83
C VAL A 141 -12.41 12.73 -2.73
N LYS A 142 -12.97 13.11 -3.88
CA LYS A 142 -14.33 13.65 -3.96
C LYS A 142 -15.34 12.53 -4.19
N VAL A 143 -16.36 12.47 -3.32
CA VAL A 143 -17.43 11.46 -3.39
C VAL A 143 -18.78 12.16 -3.40
N ALA A 144 -19.64 11.83 -4.37
CA ALA A 144 -21.02 12.32 -4.49
C ALA A 144 -21.99 11.17 -4.23
N GLY A 145 -22.23 10.87 -2.97
CA GLY A 145 -23.18 9.85 -2.52
C GLY A 145 -24.41 10.48 -1.85
N VAL A 146 -25.56 9.83 -2.00
CA VAL A 146 -26.81 10.19 -1.32
C VAL A 146 -27.34 9.01 -0.53
N GLY A 147 -28.13 9.27 0.52
CA GLY A 147 -28.72 8.22 1.37
C GLY A 147 -27.65 7.34 2.02
N ASP A 148 -27.83 6.02 1.93
CA ASP A 148 -26.95 5.03 2.56
C ASP A 148 -25.51 5.11 2.06
N LYS A 149 -25.29 5.41 0.79
CA LYS A 149 -23.94 5.58 0.23
C LYS A 149 -23.19 6.72 0.90
N ARG A 150 -23.89 7.80 1.25
CA ARG A 150 -23.30 8.94 1.97
C ARG A 150 -22.84 8.53 3.38
N VAL A 151 -23.70 7.79 4.09
CA VAL A 151 -23.38 7.30 5.44
C VAL A 151 -22.20 6.33 5.40
N GLU A 152 -22.18 5.41 4.42
CA GLU A 152 -21.11 4.44 4.30
C GLU A 152 -19.78 5.09 3.91
N ALA A 153 -19.77 6.12 3.06
CA ALA A 153 -18.57 6.87 2.72
C ALA A 153 -17.93 7.53 3.97
N LEU A 154 -18.74 8.08 4.87
CA LEU A 154 -18.26 8.64 6.14
C LEU A 154 -17.69 7.56 7.05
N ARG A 155 -18.32 6.39 7.16
CA ARG A 155 -17.82 5.27 7.97
C ARG A 155 -16.45 4.76 7.47
N ILE A 156 -16.31 4.63 6.16
CA ILE A 156 -15.01 4.27 5.55
C ILE A 156 -13.99 5.38 5.80
N GLY A 157 -14.38 6.65 5.69
CA GLY A 157 -13.54 7.78 6.04
C GLY A 157 -12.98 7.66 7.47
N ASP A 158 -13.81 7.36 8.43
CA ASP A 158 -13.40 7.17 9.84
C ASP A 158 -12.45 5.97 10.01
N ILE A 159 -12.75 4.83 9.37
CA ILE A 159 -11.89 3.63 9.42
C ILE A 159 -10.48 3.93 8.90
N PHE A 160 -10.40 4.68 7.80
CA PHE A 160 -9.12 5.07 7.19
C PHE A 160 -8.49 6.30 7.85
N ARG A 161 -9.15 6.91 8.84
CA ARG A 161 -8.74 8.17 9.47
C ARG A 161 -8.51 9.25 8.41
N ALA A 162 -9.44 9.34 7.47
CA ALA A 162 -9.49 10.39 6.49
C ALA A 162 -10.24 11.60 7.06
N ASN A 163 -9.75 12.80 6.79
CA ASN A 163 -10.40 14.02 7.22
C ASN A 163 -11.39 14.47 6.15
N VAL A 164 -12.57 14.94 6.55
CA VAL A 164 -13.48 15.64 5.63
C VAL A 164 -13.04 17.10 5.56
N VAL A 165 -12.50 17.53 4.42
CA VAL A 165 -12.00 18.90 4.21
C VAL A 165 -13.01 19.79 3.52
N ASP A 166 -13.98 19.20 2.82
CA ASP A 166 -15.15 19.90 2.28
C ASP A 166 -16.40 19.02 2.36
N SER A 167 -17.53 19.64 2.67
CA SER A 167 -18.81 18.95 2.81
C SER A 167 -19.95 19.81 2.29
N SER A 168 -20.75 19.25 1.39
CA SER A 168 -22.01 19.82 0.92
C SER A 168 -23.15 18.82 1.12
N THR A 169 -24.36 19.20 0.77
CA THR A 169 -25.52 18.28 0.78
C THR A 169 -25.38 17.16 -0.27
N GLN A 170 -24.52 17.31 -1.26
CA GLN A 170 -24.39 16.41 -2.41
C GLN A 170 -23.06 15.67 -2.45
N SER A 171 -22.00 16.20 -1.81
CA SER A 171 -20.66 15.64 -1.89
C SER A 171 -19.83 15.86 -0.64
N PHE A 172 -18.79 15.04 -0.51
CA PHE A 172 -17.67 15.23 0.41
C PHE A 172 -16.35 15.29 -0.37
N VAL A 173 -15.38 16.00 0.16
CA VAL A 173 -13.98 15.84 -0.19
C VAL A 173 -13.25 15.31 1.03
N PHE A 174 -12.71 14.11 0.90
CA PHE A 174 -11.88 13.47 1.92
C PHE A 174 -10.42 13.76 1.64
N GLU A 175 -9.67 14.12 2.68
CA GLU A 175 -8.21 14.09 2.70
C GLU A 175 -7.75 12.80 3.36
N VAL A 176 -7.00 11.97 2.66
CA VAL A 176 -6.40 10.77 3.22
C VAL A 176 -4.88 10.82 3.08
N VAL A 177 -4.20 10.54 4.17
CA VAL A 177 -2.73 10.47 4.21
C VAL A 177 -2.30 9.05 4.61
N GLY A 178 -1.36 8.49 3.87
CA GLY A 178 -0.87 7.14 4.14
C GLY A 178 0.27 6.71 3.22
N ASN A 179 0.62 5.43 3.30
CA ASN A 179 1.38 4.78 2.24
C ASN A 179 0.46 4.57 1.02
N THR A 180 1.05 4.27 -0.12
CA THR A 180 0.32 4.08 -1.37
C THR A 180 -0.81 3.06 -1.25
N ASP A 181 -0.53 1.90 -0.62
CA ASP A 181 -1.52 0.82 -0.46
C ASP A 181 -2.76 1.28 0.32
N LYS A 182 -2.55 2.08 1.39
CA LYS A 182 -3.67 2.64 2.15
C LYS A 182 -4.51 3.58 1.30
N VAL A 183 -3.86 4.45 0.52
CA VAL A 183 -4.55 5.42 -0.34
C VAL A 183 -5.30 4.71 -1.46
N ASP A 184 -4.69 3.72 -2.09
CA ASP A 184 -5.33 2.90 -3.13
C ASP A 184 -6.54 2.16 -2.59
N ALA A 185 -6.41 1.54 -1.41
CA ALA A 185 -7.51 0.87 -0.74
C ALA A 185 -8.70 1.80 -0.47
N PHE A 186 -8.42 2.99 0.02
CA PHE A 186 -9.46 3.99 0.27
C PHE A 186 -10.18 4.39 -1.02
N ILE A 187 -9.43 4.65 -2.09
CA ILE A 187 -10.00 5.02 -3.39
C ILE A 187 -10.88 3.89 -3.94
N GLU A 188 -10.41 2.63 -3.88
CA GLU A 188 -11.19 1.47 -4.37
C GLU A 188 -12.52 1.33 -3.62
N LEU A 189 -12.52 1.49 -2.30
CA LEU A 189 -13.75 1.43 -1.49
C LEU A 189 -14.71 2.60 -1.77
N MET A 190 -14.21 3.75 -2.20
CA MET A 190 -15.05 4.90 -2.57
C MET A 190 -15.68 4.80 -3.95
N LYS A 191 -15.15 3.97 -4.87
CA LYS A 191 -15.69 3.80 -6.22
C LYS A 191 -17.19 3.45 -6.24
N PRO A 192 -17.68 2.40 -5.54
CA PRO A 192 -19.11 2.05 -5.54
C PRO A 192 -19.99 3.08 -4.82
N LEU A 193 -19.40 3.95 -4.02
CA LEU A 193 -20.11 4.95 -3.21
C LEU A 193 -20.34 6.28 -3.93
N GLY A 194 -19.83 6.41 -5.15
CA GLY A 194 -20.00 7.61 -5.97
C GLY A 194 -18.73 8.46 -6.04
N LEU A 195 -17.56 7.80 -6.18
CA LEU A 195 -16.31 8.50 -6.45
C LEU A 195 -16.42 9.35 -7.71
N VAL A 196 -16.07 10.63 -7.61
CA VAL A 196 -16.15 11.61 -8.70
C VAL A 196 -14.77 11.97 -9.23
N GLU A 197 -13.83 12.24 -8.30
CA GLU A 197 -12.52 12.79 -8.64
C GLU A 197 -11.49 12.42 -7.59
N VAL A 198 -10.27 12.18 -8.01
CA VAL A 198 -9.12 11.93 -7.14
C VAL A 198 -7.96 12.83 -7.57
N SER A 199 -7.35 13.52 -6.62
CA SER A 199 -6.08 14.22 -6.80
C SER A 199 -5.07 13.67 -5.80
N ARG A 200 -3.85 13.35 -6.25
CA ARG A 200 -2.77 12.77 -5.43
C ARG A 200 -1.52 13.62 -5.53
N THR A 201 -0.81 13.76 -4.43
CA THR A 201 0.48 14.47 -4.42
C THR A 201 1.61 13.66 -5.05
N GLY A 202 1.46 12.33 -5.10
CA GLY A 202 2.59 11.42 -5.29
C GLY A 202 3.34 11.16 -3.97
N VAL A 203 4.34 10.29 -4.04
CA VAL A 203 5.04 9.78 -2.85
C VAL A 203 6.14 10.72 -2.41
N ALA A 204 6.04 11.25 -1.20
CA ALA A 204 7.14 11.85 -0.46
C ALA A 204 7.79 10.78 0.42
N ALA A 205 9.12 10.64 0.36
CA ALA A 205 9.83 9.61 1.10
C ALA A 205 11.17 10.11 1.65
N ILE A 206 11.54 9.57 2.82
CA ILE A 206 12.82 9.82 3.48
C ILE A 206 13.36 8.54 4.11
N ALA A 207 14.68 8.42 4.24
CA ALA A 207 15.30 7.36 5.03
C ALA A 207 14.97 7.52 6.52
N ARG A 208 14.92 6.41 7.25
CA ARG A 208 14.80 6.43 8.72
C ARG A 208 16.16 6.66 9.35
N GLY A 209 16.15 7.17 10.58
CA GLY A 209 17.35 7.41 11.38
C GLY A 209 17.82 8.88 11.33
N ALA A 210 18.97 9.13 11.89
CA ALA A 210 19.53 10.48 12.01
C ALA A 210 20.26 10.97 10.75
N ALA A 211 20.65 10.06 9.86
CA ALA A 211 21.35 10.41 8.62
C ALA A 211 20.38 10.96 7.58
N GLY A 212 20.67 12.16 7.07
CA GLY A 212 19.94 12.77 5.97
C GLY A 212 20.47 12.35 4.60
N ILE A 213 19.81 12.84 3.55
CA ILE A 213 20.38 12.87 2.20
C ILE A 213 21.23 14.15 2.11
N GLU A 214 22.53 13.98 2.11
CA GLU A 214 23.47 15.10 2.13
C GLU A 214 24.28 15.16 0.85
N LYS A 215 24.69 16.36 0.48
CA LYS A 215 25.64 16.60 -0.61
C LYS A 215 27.02 16.18 -0.10
N ASN A 216 27.64 15.19 -0.76
CA ASN A 216 29.03 14.79 -0.51
C ASN A 216 29.99 15.89 -0.89
#